data_211cb93e88e7dff43bbfb3c3705e407e
#
_entry.id   211cb93e88e7dff43bbfb3c3705e407e
#
_cell.length_a   1.000
_cell.length_b   1.000
_cell.length_c   1.000
_cell.angle_alpha   90.00
_cell.angle_beta   90.00
_cell.angle_gamma   90.00
#
_symmetry.space_group_name_H-M   'P 1'
#
loop_
_entity.id
_entity.type
_entity.pdbx_description
1 polymer ?
#
loop_
_entity_poly.entity_id
_entity_poly.type
_entity_poly.pdbx_seq_one_letter_code
_entity_poly.pdbx_strand_id
1 'polypeptide(L)'
;PLPASSAASDVYKRQTMTRGSNDGGKCCEDTQTYVSWNWNAGNTDGKTYVVKVHDFSGNNRYIFDDFQTEAVTLDLAEGGTYIFNMDDSSNASHPFSIGTAANGTVYTSGITYFLDGVSKTYSEYTLGFSAATTRRLHITVPASAPVLYYWCSVHSGMGGQINTNSTLGSSNFDGTLQSTVKVNATAGFSIVSYTVGNSSGMTMGHGLGVSPVIAISKKRSGTSDWSVQFVNPSDNSTDYMFLNKTDAKGDTSTYFTSTTVKDGFGTGANGDTIIQYVFSEVAGYSKFGSYTGNGN
;
A
#
# COMPACT_ATOMS: atom_id res chain seq x y z
N PRO A 1 -37.11 -11.59 7.34
CA PRO A 1 -35.86 -12.10 7.88
C PRO A 1 -34.98 -12.52 6.71
N LEU A 2 -33.92 -11.77 6.47
CA LEU A 2 -32.89 -12.15 5.51
C LEU A 2 -32.09 -13.31 6.12
N PRO A 3 -31.70 -14.33 5.36
CA PRO A 3 -30.87 -15.41 5.88
C PRO A 3 -29.51 -14.83 6.30
N ALA A 4 -29.09 -15.18 7.51
CA ALA A 4 -27.74 -14.88 7.97
C ALA A 4 -26.75 -15.57 7.04
N SER A 5 -25.94 -14.79 6.32
CA SER A 5 -24.92 -15.32 5.45
C SER A 5 -23.84 -16.00 6.29
N SER A 6 -23.45 -17.20 5.90
CA SER A 6 -22.39 -18.00 6.51
C SER A 6 -20.98 -17.36 6.41
N ALA A 7 -20.88 -16.16 5.89
CA ALA A 7 -19.64 -15.40 5.79
C ALA A 7 -19.18 -14.75 7.10
N ALA A 8 -19.99 -14.77 8.16
CA ALA A 8 -19.63 -14.18 9.44
C ALA A 8 -18.73 -15.07 10.32
N SER A 9 -18.54 -16.34 9.98
CA SER A 9 -17.78 -17.26 10.84
C SER A 9 -16.27 -17.27 10.60
N ASP A 10 -15.78 -16.73 9.46
CA ASP A 10 -14.36 -16.74 9.15
C ASP A 10 -13.59 -15.47 9.58
N VAL A 11 -14.28 -14.47 10.10
CA VAL A 11 -13.68 -13.15 10.38
C VAL A 11 -13.00 -13.08 11.76
N TYR A 12 -13.24 -14.03 12.64
CA TYR A 12 -12.61 -14.06 13.97
C TYR A 12 -11.66 -15.23 14.13
N LYS A 13 -10.57 -15.28 13.38
CA LYS A 13 -9.39 -15.96 13.88
C LYS A 13 -8.93 -15.17 15.11
N ARG A 14 -9.09 -15.76 16.30
CA ARG A 14 -8.56 -15.22 17.56
C ARG A 14 -7.11 -14.83 17.33
N GLN A 15 -6.84 -13.54 17.21
CA GLN A 15 -5.50 -13.05 17.39
C GLN A 15 -5.23 -13.09 18.89
N THR A 16 -4.50 -14.10 19.33
CA THR A 16 -4.03 -14.17 20.71
C THR A 16 -2.89 -13.18 20.84
N MET A 17 -3.07 -12.14 21.64
CA MET A 17 -1.94 -11.32 22.06
C MET A 17 -1.07 -12.18 23.00
N THR A 18 0.06 -12.62 22.47
CA THR A 18 1.02 -13.39 23.28
C THR A 18 2.02 -12.42 23.89
N ARG A 19 2.18 -12.43 25.19
CA ARG A 19 3.22 -11.68 25.90
C ARG A 19 4.59 -12.13 25.42
N GLY A 20 5.39 -11.21 24.86
CA GLY A 20 6.82 -11.46 24.65
C GLY A 20 7.56 -11.48 25.97
N SER A 21 8.55 -12.36 26.12
CA SER A 21 9.31 -12.54 27.35
C SER A 21 10.12 -11.31 27.81
N ASN A 22 10.17 -10.23 27.02
CA ASN A 22 11.00 -9.04 27.23
C ASN A 22 10.26 -7.69 27.09
N ASP A 23 8.94 -7.63 27.28
CA ASP A 23 8.19 -6.39 27.10
C ASP A 23 8.23 -5.43 28.31
N GLY A 24 9.03 -5.75 29.32
CA GLY A 24 9.21 -4.89 30.49
C GLY A 24 7.92 -4.66 31.30
N GLY A 25 6.92 -5.54 31.19
CA GLY A 25 5.67 -5.46 31.95
C GLY A 25 4.68 -4.41 31.44
N LYS A 26 4.84 -3.87 30.24
CA LYS A 26 4.01 -2.79 29.72
C LYS A 26 2.71 -3.25 29.05
N CYS A 27 2.53 -4.54 28.88
CA CYS A 27 1.35 -5.11 28.21
C CYS A 27 1.02 -6.45 28.85
N CYS A 28 -0.26 -6.70 29.12
CA CYS A 28 -0.78 -7.96 29.66
C CYS A 28 -0.30 -8.32 31.08
N GLU A 29 -0.17 -7.33 31.96
CA GLU A 29 0.08 -7.57 33.38
C GLU A 29 -1.15 -8.16 34.08
N ASP A 30 -0.94 -9.06 35.03
CA ASP A 30 -2.02 -9.59 35.88
C ASP A 30 -2.71 -8.45 36.63
N THR A 31 -4.03 -8.53 36.73
CA THR A 31 -4.91 -7.57 37.41
C THR A 31 -5.11 -6.23 36.71
N GLN A 32 -4.48 -5.98 35.55
CA GLN A 32 -4.71 -4.77 34.77
C GLN A 32 -5.84 -4.96 33.75
N THR A 33 -6.59 -3.91 33.49
CA THR A 33 -7.64 -3.86 32.49
C THR A 33 -7.10 -3.23 31.22
N TYR A 34 -7.31 -3.88 30.08
CA TYR A 34 -6.85 -3.39 28.78
C TYR A 34 -8.02 -3.20 27.82
N VAL A 35 -7.90 -2.21 26.94
CA VAL A 35 -8.79 -2.00 25.80
C VAL A 35 -7.99 -2.20 24.54
N SER A 36 -8.48 -3.04 23.62
CA SER A 36 -7.92 -3.17 22.28
C SER A 36 -8.92 -2.71 21.24
N TRP A 37 -8.44 -1.96 20.27
CA TRP A 37 -9.20 -1.50 19.12
C TRP A 37 -8.71 -2.28 17.91
N ASN A 38 -9.62 -2.94 17.21
CA ASN A 38 -9.29 -3.80 16.08
C ASN A 38 -10.04 -3.33 14.84
N TRP A 39 -9.32 -3.08 13.76
CA TRP A 39 -9.88 -2.76 12.46
C TRP A 39 -9.43 -3.80 11.43
N ASN A 40 -10.36 -4.19 10.57
CA ASN A 40 -10.06 -5.09 9.46
C ASN A 40 -9.59 -4.26 8.26
N ALA A 41 -8.31 -4.34 7.94
CA ALA A 41 -7.73 -3.70 6.77
C ALA A 41 -7.97 -4.49 5.46
N GLY A 42 -8.86 -5.48 5.47
CA GLY A 42 -9.17 -6.30 4.31
C GLY A 42 -8.16 -7.40 4.04
N ASN A 43 -8.47 -8.18 3.04
CA ASN A 43 -7.57 -9.17 2.46
C ASN A 43 -6.71 -8.47 1.39
N THR A 44 -5.64 -9.13 0.96
CA THR A 44 -4.82 -8.69 -0.16
C THR A 44 -5.54 -9.04 -1.46
N ASP A 45 -6.25 -8.08 -2.02
CA ASP A 45 -7.10 -8.33 -3.18
C ASP A 45 -6.34 -8.28 -4.50
N GLY A 46 -5.09 -7.87 -4.47
CA GLY A 46 -4.32 -7.63 -5.68
C GLY A 46 -4.58 -6.24 -6.27
N LYS A 47 -3.85 -5.91 -7.31
CA LYS A 47 -3.88 -4.59 -7.96
C LYS A 47 -3.50 -4.73 -9.44
N THR A 48 -4.01 -3.84 -10.27
CA THR A 48 -3.49 -3.62 -11.62
C THR A 48 -2.47 -2.49 -11.60
N TYR A 49 -1.27 -2.76 -12.10
CA TYR A 49 -0.23 -1.76 -12.35
C TYR A 49 -0.18 -1.44 -13.84
N VAL A 50 -0.26 -0.17 -14.19
CA VAL A 50 0.05 0.28 -15.54
C VAL A 50 1.55 0.39 -15.69
N VAL A 51 2.13 -0.44 -16.56
CA VAL A 51 3.57 -0.48 -16.81
C VAL A 51 3.88 0.35 -18.05
N LYS A 52 4.88 1.21 -17.96
CA LYS A 52 5.41 1.98 -19.09
C LYS A 52 6.94 1.90 -19.09
N VAL A 53 7.54 2.21 -20.22
CA VAL A 53 8.99 2.40 -20.33
C VAL A 53 9.28 3.88 -20.36
N HIS A 54 10.17 4.33 -19.49
CA HIS A 54 10.63 5.71 -19.39
C HIS A 54 12.14 5.77 -19.58
N ASP A 55 12.61 6.78 -20.32
CA ASP A 55 14.02 7.01 -20.53
C ASP A 55 14.60 7.92 -19.43
N PHE A 56 15.45 7.35 -18.61
CA PHE A 56 16.23 8.08 -17.61
C PHE A 56 17.65 8.36 -18.16
N SER A 57 17.79 9.49 -18.88
CA SER A 57 19.08 9.95 -19.44
C SER A 57 19.78 8.89 -20.33
N GLY A 58 19.03 8.30 -21.26
CA GLY A 58 19.53 7.28 -22.18
C GLY A 58 19.41 5.84 -21.66
N ASN A 59 18.79 5.64 -20.49
CA ASN A 59 18.58 4.33 -19.90
C ASN A 59 17.09 4.04 -19.75
N ASN A 60 16.56 3.16 -20.57
CA ASN A 60 15.17 2.72 -20.46
C ASN A 60 14.94 1.93 -19.17
N ARG A 61 13.88 2.29 -18.43
CA ARG A 61 13.44 1.60 -17.22
C ARG A 61 11.93 1.38 -17.25
N TYR A 62 11.46 0.35 -16.60
CA TYR A 62 10.05 0.24 -16.30
C TYR A 62 9.66 1.18 -15.18
N ILE A 63 8.54 1.87 -15.38
CA ILE A 63 7.83 2.65 -14.35
C ILE A 63 6.41 2.09 -14.17
N PHE A 64 5.82 2.35 -13.02
CA PHE A 64 4.50 1.84 -12.64
C PHE A 64 3.58 3.02 -12.30
N ASP A 65 2.35 3.02 -12.86
CA ASP A 65 1.32 4.02 -12.58
C ASP A 65 1.84 5.47 -12.74
N ASP A 66 2.71 5.70 -13.73
CA ASP A 66 3.39 6.98 -14.02
C ASP A 66 4.34 7.50 -12.93
N PHE A 67 4.70 6.67 -11.96
CA PHE A 67 5.68 7.01 -10.93
C PHE A 67 7.10 6.98 -11.48
N GLN A 68 7.68 8.16 -11.71
CA GLN A 68 8.98 8.33 -12.39
C GLN A 68 10.15 8.10 -11.43
N THR A 69 10.34 6.87 -11.00
CA THR A 69 11.49 6.43 -10.18
C THR A 69 12.07 5.15 -10.78
N GLU A 70 13.40 5.13 -10.92
CA GLU A 70 14.12 3.97 -11.48
C GLU A 70 14.08 2.77 -10.54
N ALA A 71 13.93 1.58 -11.12
CA ALA A 71 14.15 0.30 -10.47
C ALA A 71 13.46 0.15 -9.09
N VAL A 72 12.22 0.65 -8.98
CA VAL A 72 11.47 0.57 -7.72
C VAL A 72 11.35 -0.88 -7.25
N THR A 73 11.46 -1.10 -5.95
CA THR A 73 11.12 -2.38 -5.35
C THR A 73 9.62 -2.46 -5.18
N LEU A 74 8.99 -3.48 -5.80
CA LEU A 74 7.57 -3.75 -5.61
C LEU A 74 7.35 -4.57 -4.35
N ASP A 75 6.35 -4.21 -3.56
CA ASP A 75 5.80 -5.06 -2.52
C ASP A 75 4.51 -5.69 -3.03
N LEU A 76 4.47 -7.01 -3.08
CA LEU A 76 3.29 -7.80 -3.38
C LEU A 76 2.99 -8.68 -2.18
N ALA A 77 1.73 -8.85 -1.85
CA ALA A 77 1.35 -9.66 -0.73
C ALA A 77 1.01 -11.08 -1.18
N GLU A 78 1.36 -12.05 -0.35
CA GLU A 78 1.02 -13.45 -0.54
C GLU A 78 -0.50 -13.64 -0.70
N GLY A 79 -0.91 -14.46 -1.67
CA GLY A 79 -2.31 -14.70 -2.01
C GLY A 79 -2.96 -13.62 -2.87
N GLY A 80 -2.35 -12.45 -3.03
CA GLY A 80 -2.85 -11.37 -3.89
C GLY A 80 -2.69 -11.68 -5.37
N THR A 81 -3.63 -11.22 -6.20
CA THR A 81 -3.56 -11.32 -7.66
C THR A 81 -3.23 -9.96 -8.25
N TYR A 82 -2.13 -9.89 -8.99
CA TYR A 82 -1.61 -8.66 -9.58
C TYR A 82 -1.61 -8.76 -11.09
N ILE A 83 -2.01 -7.67 -11.74
CA ILE A 83 -2.03 -7.55 -13.20
C ILE A 83 -1.02 -6.47 -13.59
N PHE A 84 -0.02 -6.84 -14.36
CA PHE A 84 0.86 -5.89 -15.03
C PHE A 84 0.32 -5.62 -16.43
N ASN A 85 -0.12 -4.38 -16.64
CA ASN A 85 -0.70 -3.92 -17.88
C ASN A 85 0.37 -3.17 -18.69
N MET A 86 0.82 -3.76 -19.80
CA MET A 86 1.83 -3.23 -20.70
C MET A 86 1.24 -2.75 -22.04
N ASP A 87 -0.03 -2.29 -22.07
CA ASP A 87 -0.67 -1.83 -23.31
C ASP A 87 -0.06 -0.56 -23.88
N ASP A 88 0.56 0.27 -23.03
CA ASP A 88 1.22 1.49 -23.47
C ASP A 88 2.26 1.19 -24.55
N SER A 89 2.28 2.04 -25.59
CA SER A 89 3.12 1.85 -26.77
C SER A 89 4.63 1.85 -26.45
N SER A 90 5.05 2.47 -25.35
CA SER A 90 6.44 2.46 -24.89
C SER A 90 6.95 1.05 -24.60
N ASN A 91 6.04 0.10 -24.31
CA ASN A 91 6.40 -1.29 -24.06
C ASN A 91 6.59 -2.15 -25.32
N ALA A 92 6.29 -1.66 -26.52
CA ALA A 92 6.16 -2.51 -27.73
C ALA A 92 7.38 -3.41 -28.02
N SER A 93 8.61 -2.97 -27.68
CA SER A 93 9.84 -3.75 -27.83
C SER A 93 10.42 -4.27 -26.50
N HIS A 94 9.65 -4.20 -25.42
CA HIS A 94 10.11 -4.48 -24.06
C HIS A 94 9.20 -5.50 -23.35
N PRO A 95 9.29 -6.80 -23.67
CA PRO A 95 8.49 -7.83 -23.02
C PRO A 95 8.84 -7.92 -21.52
N PHE A 96 7.84 -7.63 -20.68
CA PHE A 96 7.97 -7.65 -19.23
C PHE A 96 7.97 -9.10 -18.72
N SER A 97 8.94 -9.44 -17.91
CA SER A 97 9.15 -10.78 -17.37
C SER A 97 9.38 -10.73 -15.87
N ILE A 98 9.01 -11.82 -15.18
CA ILE A 98 9.28 -12.01 -13.75
C ILE A 98 10.11 -13.29 -13.59
N GLY A 99 11.14 -13.24 -12.76
CA GLY A 99 12.03 -14.36 -12.52
C GLY A 99 12.63 -14.36 -11.12
N THR A 100 13.42 -15.39 -10.82
CA THR A 100 14.09 -15.56 -9.52
C THR A 100 15.42 -14.80 -9.42
N ALA A 101 15.85 -14.20 -10.51
CA ALA A 101 17.00 -13.30 -10.58
C ALA A 101 16.78 -12.28 -11.70
N ALA A 102 17.46 -11.14 -11.63
CA ALA A 102 17.46 -10.15 -12.71
C ALA A 102 18.03 -10.75 -14.00
N ASN A 103 17.29 -10.66 -15.10
CA ASN A 103 17.61 -11.28 -16.39
C ASN A 103 17.89 -12.81 -16.32
N GLY A 104 17.31 -13.48 -15.34
CA GLY A 104 17.56 -14.88 -15.05
C GLY A 104 16.44 -15.83 -15.48
N THR A 105 16.31 -16.91 -14.75
CA THR A 105 15.28 -17.93 -14.99
C THR A 105 13.88 -17.36 -14.70
N VAL A 106 12.97 -17.52 -15.66
CA VAL A 106 11.58 -17.10 -15.54
C VAL A 106 10.89 -17.86 -14.41
N TYR A 107 10.18 -17.14 -13.57
CA TYR A 107 9.30 -17.73 -12.57
C TYR A 107 7.94 -18.04 -13.22
N THR A 108 7.41 -19.23 -12.97
CA THR A 108 6.19 -19.70 -13.64
C THR A 108 5.03 -19.95 -12.70
N SER A 109 5.30 -20.09 -11.40
CA SER A 109 4.26 -20.43 -10.42
C SER A 109 3.32 -19.26 -10.21
N GLY A 110 2.03 -19.50 -10.44
CA GLY A 110 0.98 -18.47 -10.31
C GLY A 110 0.98 -17.42 -11.43
N ILE A 111 1.81 -17.55 -12.47
CA ILE A 111 1.90 -16.58 -13.58
C ILE A 111 1.12 -17.08 -14.81
N THR A 112 0.41 -16.14 -15.45
CA THR A 112 -0.23 -16.33 -16.75
C THR A 112 0.02 -15.10 -17.62
N TYR A 113 0.36 -15.35 -18.88
CA TYR A 113 0.61 -14.33 -19.89
C TYR A 113 -0.58 -14.20 -20.85
N PHE A 114 -0.88 -12.97 -21.27
CA PHE A 114 -1.95 -12.69 -22.23
C PHE A 114 -1.47 -11.73 -23.31
N LEU A 115 -1.81 -12.04 -24.56
CA LEU A 115 -1.72 -11.13 -25.71
C LEU A 115 -3.09 -11.07 -26.38
N ASP A 116 -3.61 -9.86 -26.58
CA ASP A 116 -4.92 -9.60 -27.19
C ASP A 116 -6.06 -10.43 -26.56
N GLY A 117 -6.02 -10.55 -25.21
CA GLY A 117 -6.97 -11.31 -24.41
C GLY A 117 -6.80 -12.83 -24.44
N VAL A 118 -5.85 -13.36 -25.23
CA VAL A 118 -5.60 -14.80 -25.34
C VAL A 118 -4.41 -15.22 -24.46
N SER A 119 -4.62 -16.26 -23.65
CA SER A 119 -3.55 -16.85 -22.83
C SER A 119 -2.45 -17.44 -23.72
N LYS A 120 -1.19 -17.22 -23.34
CA LYS A 120 0.02 -17.60 -24.06
C LYS A 120 1.00 -18.34 -23.17
N THR A 121 1.78 -19.22 -23.75
CA THR A 121 3.02 -19.68 -23.15
C THR A 121 4.03 -18.52 -23.08
N TYR A 122 5.04 -18.59 -22.23
CA TYR A 122 6.08 -17.56 -22.15
C TYR A 122 6.77 -17.30 -23.50
N SER A 123 7.07 -18.37 -24.25
CA SER A 123 7.67 -18.25 -25.58
C SER A 123 6.77 -17.53 -26.58
N GLU A 124 5.49 -17.90 -26.65
CA GLU A 124 4.52 -17.21 -27.52
C GLU A 124 4.31 -15.75 -27.11
N TYR A 125 4.28 -15.48 -25.79
CA TYR A 125 4.17 -14.14 -25.25
C TYR A 125 5.35 -13.26 -25.69
N THR A 126 6.58 -13.71 -25.52
CA THR A 126 7.77 -12.93 -25.90
C THR A 126 7.88 -12.74 -27.41
N LEU A 127 7.57 -13.77 -28.20
CA LEU A 127 7.59 -13.70 -29.68
C LEU A 127 6.50 -12.81 -30.25
N GLY A 128 5.28 -12.85 -29.70
CA GLY A 128 4.14 -12.08 -30.17
C GLY A 128 4.02 -10.71 -29.55
N PHE A 129 4.85 -10.36 -28.58
CA PHE A 129 4.68 -9.18 -27.73
C PHE A 129 4.63 -7.86 -28.51
N SER A 130 5.53 -7.66 -29.46
CA SER A 130 5.62 -6.42 -30.24
C SER A 130 4.43 -6.21 -31.18
N ALA A 131 3.84 -7.28 -31.69
CA ALA A 131 2.72 -7.23 -32.63
C ALA A 131 1.35 -7.09 -31.93
N ALA A 132 1.27 -7.46 -30.65
CA ALA A 132 0.02 -7.41 -29.89
C ALA A 132 -0.39 -5.96 -29.55
N THR A 133 -1.69 -5.71 -29.48
CA THR A 133 -2.29 -4.45 -29.04
C THR A 133 -2.43 -4.40 -27.52
N THR A 134 -2.88 -5.50 -26.93
CA THR A 134 -3.00 -5.60 -25.47
C THR A 134 -2.04 -6.65 -24.90
N ARG A 135 -1.36 -6.33 -23.82
CA ARG A 135 -0.32 -7.13 -23.21
C ARG A 135 -0.51 -7.16 -21.70
N ARG A 136 -0.63 -8.37 -21.13
CA ARG A 136 -0.84 -8.55 -19.68
C ARG A 136 0.04 -9.68 -19.15
N LEU A 137 0.55 -9.47 -17.95
CA LEU A 137 1.07 -10.54 -17.11
C LEU A 137 0.25 -10.54 -15.82
N HIS A 138 -0.34 -11.66 -15.49
CA HIS A 138 -1.03 -11.86 -14.22
C HIS A 138 -0.17 -12.73 -13.32
N ILE A 139 -0.08 -12.38 -12.05
CA ILE A 139 0.52 -13.23 -11.02
C ILE A 139 -0.42 -13.30 -9.81
N THR A 140 -0.78 -14.52 -9.41
CA THR A 140 -1.30 -14.77 -8.06
C THR A 140 -0.11 -15.23 -7.23
N VAL A 141 0.30 -14.42 -6.25
CA VAL A 141 1.51 -14.69 -5.46
C VAL A 141 1.31 -15.94 -4.63
N PRO A 142 2.04 -17.04 -4.90
CA PRO A 142 1.90 -18.26 -4.14
C PRO A 142 2.38 -18.10 -2.69
N ALA A 143 1.90 -18.99 -1.81
CA ALA A 143 2.44 -19.11 -0.46
C ALA A 143 3.94 -19.40 -0.51
N SER A 144 4.69 -18.66 0.31
CA SER A 144 6.16 -18.79 0.40
C SER A 144 6.91 -18.56 -0.94
N ALA A 145 6.36 -17.76 -1.84
CA ALA A 145 7.08 -17.36 -3.05
C ALA A 145 8.41 -16.67 -2.67
N PRO A 146 9.52 -16.98 -3.38
CA PRO A 146 10.80 -16.35 -3.12
C PRO A 146 10.75 -14.85 -3.49
N VAL A 147 11.77 -14.10 -3.11
CA VAL A 147 12.02 -12.78 -3.70
C VAL A 147 12.13 -12.95 -5.22
N LEU A 148 11.40 -12.13 -5.96
CA LEU A 148 11.37 -12.13 -7.41
C LEU A 148 11.97 -10.83 -7.95
N TYR A 149 12.16 -10.82 -9.26
CA TYR A 149 12.67 -9.66 -10.00
C TYR A 149 11.83 -9.49 -11.26
N TYR A 150 11.51 -8.25 -11.61
CA TYR A 150 10.94 -7.93 -12.92
C TYR A 150 12.04 -7.41 -13.84
N TRP A 151 11.95 -7.70 -15.14
CA TRP A 151 12.97 -7.34 -16.13
C TRP A 151 12.43 -7.42 -17.55
N CYS A 152 13.16 -6.84 -18.50
CA CYS A 152 12.85 -6.95 -19.92
C CYS A 152 13.57 -8.16 -20.52
N SER A 153 12.86 -9.05 -21.23
CA SER A 153 13.46 -10.24 -21.84
C SER A 153 14.42 -9.94 -23.01
N VAL A 154 14.42 -8.73 -23.52
CA VAL A 154 15.25 -8.29 -24.65
C VAL A 154 16.41 -7.38 -24.20
N HIS A 155 16.15 -6.47 -23.24
CA HIS A 155 17.13 -5.48 -22.82
C HIS A 155 17.44 -5.62 -21.33
N SER A 156 18.72 -5.67 -21.00
CA SER A 156 19.18 -5.77 -19.60
C SER A 156 19.02 -4.45 -18.85
N GLY A 157 18.95 -4.53 -17.52
CA GLY A 157 19.00 -3.37 -16.64
C GLY A 157 17.71 -2.57 -16.51
N MET A 158 16.58 -2.99 -17.10
CA MET A 158 15.33 -2.22 -17.08
C MET A 158 14.48 -2.44 -15.82
N GLY A 159 14.80 -3.43 -14.99
CA GLY A 159 13.94 -3.92 -13.93
C GLY A 159 14.38 -3.61 -12.51
N GLY A 160 13.71 -4.27 -11.56
CA GLY A 160 13.94 -4.15 -10.11
C GLY A 160 13.46 -5.40 -9.35
N GLN A 161 13.46 -5.30 -8.04
CA GLN A 161 13.07 -6.38 -7.12
C GLN A 161 11.57 -6.40 -6.87
N ILE A 162 11.05 -7.59 -6.55
CA ILE A 162 9.69 -7.82 -6.05
C ILE A 162 9.79 -8.59 -4.73
N ASN A 163 9.34 -7.98 -3.64
CA ASN A 163 9.07 -8.66 -2.39
C ASN A 163 7.71 -9.33 -2.48
N THR A 164 7.62 -10.62 -2.14
CA THR A 164 6.44 -11.46 -2.38
C THR A 164 5.66 -11.82 -1.12
N ASN A 165 6.12 -11.38 0.04
CA ASN A 165 5.56 -11.72 1.35
C ASN A 165 5.21 -10.49 2.19
N SER A 166 4.84 -9.38 1.55
CA SER A 166 4.46 -8.17 2.25
C SER A 166 3.24 -8.41 3.14
N THR A 167 3.38 -8.15 4.42
CA THR A 167 2.28 -8.20 5.40
C THR A 167 1.55 -6.87 5.51
N LEU A 168 2.14 -5.80 4.96
CA LEU A 168 1.62 -4.43 4.99
C LEU A 168 0.78 -4.09 3.76
N GLY A 169 0.62 -5.03 2.83
CA GLY A 169 -0.15 -4.84 1.60
C GLY A 169 0.71 -4.79 0.35
N SER A 170 0.31 -3.95 -0.60
CA SER A 170 0.91 -3.86 -1.94
C SER A 170 1.43 -2.47 -2.22
N SER A 171 2.45 -2.36 -3.08
CA SER A 171 2.96 -1.06 -3.55
C SER A 171 1.85 -0.18 -4.11
N ASN A 172 1.87 1.08 -3.75
CA ASN A 172 0.99 2.12 -4.26
C ASN A 172 1.87 3.30 -4.70
N PHE A 173 1.57 3.82 -5.88
CA PHE A 173 2.35 4.87 -6.54
C PHE A 173 1.61 6.20 -6.65
N ASP A 174 0.42 6.33 -6.04
CA ASP A 174 -0.25 7.61 -5.93
C ASP A 174 0.56 8.55 -5.03
N GLY A 175 0.74 9.79 -5.47
CA GLY A 175 1.50 10.80 -4.73
C GLY A 175 2.97 10.90 -5.13
N THR A 176 3.77 11.47 -4.26
CA THR A 176 5.20 11.77 -4.52
C THR A 176 6.16 10.74 -3.93
N LEU A 177 5.67 9.87 -3.05
CA LEU A 177 6.40 8.74 -2.48
C LEU A 177 5.67 7.43 -2.73
N GLN A 178 6.42 6.41 -3.07
CA GLN A 178 5.91 5.04 -3.02
C GLN A 178 5.50 4.68 -1.59
N SER A 179 4.32 4.10 -1.44
CA SER A 179 3.84 3.51 -0.20
C SER A 179 3.50 2.04 -0.38
N THR A 180 3.39 1.31 0.71
CA THR A 180 2.83 -0.04 0.77
C THR A 180 1.50 0.05 1.49
N VAL A 181 0.43 -0.37 0.84
CA VAL A 181 -0.95 -0.11 1.30
C VAL A 181 -1.70 -1.42 1.47
N LYS A 182 -2.36 -1.54 2.61
CA LYS A 182 -3.38 -2.55 2.86
C LYS A 182 -4.70 -1.84 3.14
N VAL A 183 -5.69 -2.04 2.27
CA VAL A 183 -6.92 -1.25 2.27
C VAL A 183 -8.17 -2.11 2.33
N ASN A 184 -9.14 -1.64 3.08
CA ASN A 184 -10.54 -2.06 3.04
C ASN A 184 -11.40 -0.83 2.75
N ALA A 185 -11.55 -0.50 1.47
CA ALA A 185 -12.30 0.68 1.04
C ALA A 185 -13.77 0.62 1.47
N THR A 186 -14.37 -0.58 1.51
CA THR A 186 -15.75 -0.78 1.99
C THR A 186 -15.90 -0.43 3.47
N ALA A 187 -14.91 -0.72 4.29
CA ALA A 187 -14.89 -0.36 5.71
C ALA A 187 -14.33 1.05 5.97
N GLY A 188 -13.87 1.76 4.93
CA GLY A 188 -13.27 3.09 5.05
C GLY A 188 -11.96 3.11 5.82
N PHE A 189 -11.18 2.02 5.76
CA PHE A 189 -9.94 1.90 6.53
C PHE A 189 -8.76 1.45 5.66
N SER A 190 -7.61 2.09 5.88
CA SER A 190 -6.36 1.75 5.19
C SER A 190 -5.17 1.83 6.15
N ILE A 191 -4.21 0.95 5.94
CA ILE A 191 -2.87 1.00 6.55
C ILE A 191 -1.90 1.40 5.44
N VAL A 192 -1.16 2.48 5.66
CA VAL A 192 -0.17 3.03 4.72
C VAL A 192 1.20 2.98 5.38
N SER A 193 2.16 2.31 4.78
CA SER A 193 3.56 2.28 5.23
C SER A 193 4.46 2.91 4.18
N TYR A 194 5.41 3.74 4.60
CA TYR A 194 6.34 4.42 3.71
C TYR A 194 7.64 4.77 4.42
N THR A 195 8.64 5.14 3.62
CA THR A 195 9.91 5.71 4.09
C THR A 195 9.94 7.19 3.77
N VAL A 196 10.20 8.03 4.76
CA VAL A 196 10.29 9.49 4.60
C VAL A 196 11.42 9.85 3.64
N GLY A 197 11.13 10.66 2.65
CA GLY A 197 12.14 11.18 1.70
C GLY A 197 12.73 12.52 2.12
N ASN A 198 13.49 13.13 1.21
CA ASN A 198 14.21 14.40 1.47
C ASN A 198 13.37 15.67 1.26
N SER A 199 12.17 15.55 0.69
CA SER A 199 11.35 16.71 0.31
C SER A 199 10.31 17.03 1.36
N SER A 200 9.97 18.30 1.52
CA SER A 200 8.81 18.71 2.32
C SER A 200 7.50 18.46 1.55
N GLY A 201 6.43 18.18 2.27
CA GLY A 201 5.10 18.07 1.67
C GLY A 201 4.85 16.81 0.86
N MET A 202 5.58 15.74 1.15
CA MET A 202 5.42 14.43 0.51
C MET A 202 4.02 13.88 0.70
N THR A 203 3.51 13.24 -0.34
CA THR A 203 2.20 12.59 -0.35
C THR A 203 2.33 11.12 -0.69
N MET A 204 1.49 10.28 -0.10
CA MET A 204 1.45 8.84 -0.29
C MET A 204 0.04 8.39 -0.63
N GLY A 205 -0.06 7.40 -1.50
CA GLY A 205 -1.34 6.76 -1.80
C GLY A 205 -1.89 6.00 -0.61
N HIS A 206 -3.22 6.04 -0.42
CA HIS A 206 -3.90 5.31 0.66
C HIS A 206 -4.92 4.29 0.16
N GLY A 207 -5.25 4.28 -1.13
CA GLY A 207 -6.09 3.27 -1.77
C GLY A 207 -7.58 3.29 -1.42
N LEU A 208 -8.09 4.23 -0.62
CA LEU A 208 -9.51 4.30 -0.25
C LEU A 208 -10.44 4.73 -1.39
N GLY A 209 -9.91 5.51 -2.36
CA GLY A 209 -10.72 6.06 -3.47
C GLY A 209 -11.62 7.23 -3.09
N VAL A 210 -11.66 7.60 -1.80
CA VAL A 210 -12.39 8.75 -1.25
C VAL A 210 -11.49 9.49 -0.27
N SER A 211 -11.72 10.80 -0.09
CA SER A 211 -10.91 11.59 0.84
C SER A 211 -11.07 11.08 2.28
N PRO A 212 -9.97 10.81 2.99
CA PRO A 212 -10.01 10.48 4.40
C PRO A 212 -10.46 11.67 5.25
N VAL A 213 -10.82 11.36 6.49
CA VAL A 213 -11.15 12.37 7.52
C VAL A 213 -10.18 12.33 8.69
N ILE A 214 -9.50 11.21 8.93
CA ILE A 214 -8.48 11.07 9.99
C ILE A 214 -7.32 10.21 9.46
N ALA A 215 -6.09 10.61 9.82
CA ALA A 215 -4.89 9.81 9.68
C ALA A 215 -4.09 9.83 10.99
N ILE A 216 -3.80 8.65 11.52
CA ILE A 216 -3.01 8.45 12.73
C ILE A 216 -1.65 7.92 12.31
N SER A 217 -0.58 8.64 12.62
CA SER A 217 0.77 8.33 12.15
C SER A 217 1.71 7.98 13.30
N LYS A 218 2.58 7.01 13.06
CA LYS A 218 3.60 6.58 14.01
C LYS A 218 4.90 6.22 13.30
N LYS A 219 6.00 6.74 13.80
CA LYS A 219 7.36 6.32 13.41
C LYS A 219 7.63 4.90 13.90
N ARG A 220 8.12 4.03 13.00
CA ARG A 220 8.51 2.64 13.27
C ARG A 220 10.00 2.50 13.53
N SER A 221 10.83 3.37 12.92
CA SER A 221 12.30 3.34 13.00
C SER A 221 12.85 3.94 14.29
N GLY A 222 12.02 4.46 15.19
CA GLY A 222 12.47 5.06 16.44
C GLY A 222 11.35 5.66 17.27
N THR A 223 11.70 6.45 18.25
CA THR A 223 10.73 7.14 19.14
C THR A 223 10.17 8.39 18.45
N SER A 224 8.87 8.59 18.54
CA SER A 224 8.15 9.81 18.15
C SER A 224 6.79 9.87 18.87
N ASP A 225 6.12 10.99 18.79
CA ASP A 225 4.72 11.10 19.21
C ASP A 225 3.79 10.35 18.24
N TRP A 226 2.59 10.06 18.71
CA TRP A 226 1.48 9.61 17.86
C TRP A 226 0.79 10.82 17.28
N SER A 227 1.08 11.14 16.05
CA SER A 227 0.48 12.26 15.34
C SER A 227 -0.89 11.88 14.78
N VAL A 228 -1.88 12.73 15.01
CA VAL A 228 -3.21 12.59 14.40
C VAL A 228 -3.48 13.83 13.56
N GLN A 229 -3.81 13.63 12.32
CA GLN A 229 -4.30 14.67 11.43
C GLN A 229 -5.77 14.39 11.15
N PHE A 230 -6.61 15.42 11.15
CA PHE A 230 -8.04 15.24 10.96
C PHE A 230 -8.67 16.46 10.28
N VAL A 231 -9.74 16.23 9.54
CA VAL A 231 -10.56 17.31 8.98
C VAL A 231 -11.38 17.93 10.10
N ASN A 232 -11.21 19.23 10.33
CA ASN A 232 -11.99 19.95 11.31
C ASN A 232 -13.42 20.14 10.76
N PRO A 233 -14.46 19.61 11.42
CA PRO A 233 -15.82 19.71 10.92
C PRO A 233 -16.41 21.13 10.99
N SER A 234 -15.75 22.06 11.68
CA SER A 234 -16.23 23.44 11.81
C SER A 234 -15.89 24.33 10.62
N ASP A 235 -14.77 24.06 9.94
CA ASP A 235 -14.26 24.91 8.85
C ASP A 235 -13.67 24.12 7.66
N ASN A 236 -13.69 22.79 7.73
CA ASN A 236 -13.09 21.88 6.77
C ASN A 236 -11.57 22.06 6.58
N SER A 237 -10.89 22.76 7.48
CA SER A 237 -9.44 22.77 7.53
C SER A 237 -8.91 21.43 8.02
N THR A 238 -7.61 21.22 7.90
CA THR A 238 -6.94 20.05 8.50
C THR A 238 -6.19 20.52 9.74
N ASP A 239 -6.52 19.90 10.87
CA ASP A 239 -5.88 20.13 12.15
C ASP A 239 -5.01 18.93 12.52
N TYR A 240 -4.13 19.12 13.50
CA TYR A 240 -3.36 18.03 14.10
C TYR A 240 -3.40 18.08 15.62
N MET A 241 -3.14 16.92 16.22
CA MET A 241 -2.89 16.74 17.65
C MET A 241 -1.99 15.53 17.87
N PHE A 242 -1.60 15.32 19.12
CA PHE A 242 -0.84 14.14 19.52
C PHE A 242 -1.63 13.32 20.54
N LEU A 243 -1.82 12.00 20.29
CA LEU A 243 -2.58 11.14 21.20
C LEU A 243 -1.92 10.98 22.58
N ASN A 244 -0.63 11.16 22.65
CA ASN A 244 0.19 10.97 23.88
C ASN A 244 0.61 12.29 24.53
N LYS A 245 -0.04 13.41 24.16
CA LYS A 245 0.21 14.73 24.75
C LYS A 245 -1.10 15.40 25.16
N THR A 246 -0.95 16.45 25.98
CA THR A 246 -2.06 17.31 26.41
C THR A 246 -2.09 18.65 25.68
N ASP A 247 -1.28 18.79 24.64
CA ASP A 247 -1.21 20.01 23.82
C ASP A 247 -2.56 20.26 23.13
N ALA A 248 -2.91 21.52 22.97
CA ALA A 248 -4.06 21.91 22.17
C ALA A 248 -3.86 21.51 20.71
N LYS A 249 -4.97 21.35 19.96
CA LYS A 249 -4.89 21.16 18.51
C LYS A 249 -4.16 22.34 17.86
N GLY A 250 -3.43 22.04 16.80
CA GLY A 250 -2.83 23.04 15.93
C GLY A 250 -3.36 22.90 14.51
N ASP A 251 -3.28 23.97 13.74
CA ASP A 251 -3.65 23.98 12.33
C ASP A 251 -2.49 23.46 11.49
N THR A 252 -2.79 22.75 10.41
CA THR A 252 -1.80 22.29 9.44
C THR A 252 -2.28 22.51 8.01
N SER A 253 -1.35 22.75 7.11
CA SER A 253 -1.61 22.81 5.66
C SER A 253 -1.68 21.42 5.01
N THR A 254 -1.99 20.38 5.77
CA THR A 254 -2.16 19.04 5.25
C THR A 254 -3.50 18.93 4.56
N TYR A 255 -3.49 18.36 3.37
CA TYR A 255 -4.71 18.11 2.63
C TYR A 255 -4.82 16.61 2.37
N PHE A 256 -5.99 16.06 2.68
CA PHE A 256 -6.39 14.74 2.24
C PHE A 256 -7.05 14.87 0.87
N THR A 257 -6.72 13.99 -0.04
CA THR A 257 -7.38 13.88 -1.34
C THR A 257 -8.07 12.53 -1.46
N SER A 258 -8.76 12.27 -2.55
CA SER A 258 -9.37 10.96 -2.81
C SER A 258 -8.34 9.84 -3.01
N THR A 259 -7.09 10.19 -3.33
CA THR A 259 -6.02 9.22 -3.63
C THR A 259 -4.85 9.28 -2.68
N THR A 260 -4.57 10.46 -2.06
CA THR A 260 -3.34 10.66 -1.28
C THR A 260 -3.59 11.25 0.11
N VAL A 261 -2.72 10.89 1.04
CA VAL A 261 -2.50 11.53 2.33
C VAL A 261 -1.12 12.16 2.35
N LYS A 262 -0.93 13.15 3.19
CA LYS A 262 0.36 13.79 3.42
C LYS A 262 1.11 13.12 4.57
N ASP A 263 2.44 13.29 4.60
CA ASP A 263 3.27 12.85 5.71
C ASP A 263 2.75 13.38 7.06
N GLY A 264 2.83 12.52 8.08
CA GLY A 264 2.34 12.84 9.43
C GLY A 264 3.13 13.99 10.05
N PHE A 265 2.44 14.96 10.66
CA PHE A 265 3.06 16.11 11.29
C PHE A 265 4.07 15.69 12.38
N GLY A 266 5.35 16.08 12.20
CA GLY A 266 6.40 15.85 13.19
C GLY A 266 6.80 14.37 13.41
N THR A 267 6.45 13.45 12.49
CA THR A 267 6.63 12.02 12.72
C THR A 267 7.99 11.48 12.32
N GLY A 268 8.70 12.07 11.34
CA GLY A 268 9.96 11.49 10.88
C GLY A 268 10.89 12.45 10.13
N ALA A 269 12.15 12.07 10.08
CA ALA A 269 13.19 12.65 9.23
C ALA A 269 13.44 11.73 8.03
N ASN A 270 14.20 12.21 7.04
CA ASN A 270 14.60 11.41 5.89
C ASN A 270 15.17 10.03 6.29
N GLY A 271 14.68 8.98 5.66
CA GLY A 271 15.05 7.60 5.94
C GLY A 271 14.23 6.93 7.07
N ASP A 272 13.43 7.68 7.81
CA ASP A 272 12.55 7.08 8.81
C ASP A 272 11.39 6.31 8.19
N THR A 273 11.03 5.20 8.78
CA THR A 273 9.85 4.42 8.35
C THR A 273 8.64 4.78 9.20
N ILE A 274 7.54 5.06 8.53
CA ILE A 274 6.27 5.49 9.14
C ILE A 274 5.18 4.47 8.82
N ILE A 275 4.23 4.35 9.74
CA ILE A 275 2.94 3.72 9.49
C ILE A 275 1.84 4.75 9.76
N GLN A 276 0.85 4.80 8.85
CA GLN A 276 -0.37 5.60 9.03
C GLN A 276 -1.60 4.70 8.99
N TYR A 277 -2.51 4.94 9.91
CA TYR A 277 -3.86 4.38 9.92
C TYR A 277 -4.81 5.46 9.42
N VAL A 278 -5.42 5.21 8.28
CA VAL A 278 -6.19 6.21 7.54
C VAL A 278 -7.65 5.80 7.48
N PHE A 279 -8.55 6.74 7.81
CA PHE A 279 -9.98 6.47 7.91
C PHE A 279 -10.77 7.45 7.07
N SER A 280 -11.77 6.93 6.35
CA SER A 280 -12.85 7.70 5.72
C SER A 280 -14.19 7.40 6.38
N GLU A 281 -15.14 8.30 6.25
CA GLU A 281 -16.53 8.02 6.65
C GLU A 281 -17.18 7.02 5.71
N VAL A 282 -17.98 6.12 6.28
CA VAL A 282 -18.82 5.18 5.55
C VAL A 282 -20.25 5.32 6.05
N ALA A 283 -21.15 5.71 5.16
CA ALA A 283 -22.56 5.95 5.49
C ALA A 283 -23.21 4.74 6.18
N GLY A 284 -23.81 4.98 7.33
CA GLY A 284 -24.44 3.92 8.15
C GLY A 284 -23.49 3.03 8.92
N TYR A 285 -22.17 3.24 8.80
CA TYR A 285 -21.15 2.41 9.47
C TYR A 285 -20.21 3.21 10.37
N SER A 286 -19.59 4.29 9.87
CA SER A 286 -18.67 5.12 10.65
C SER A 286 -18.86 6.59 10.36
N LYS A 287 -18.71 7.41 11.41
CA LYS A 287 -18.73 8.87 11.34
C LYS A 287 -17.75 9.46 12.34
N PHE A 288 -17.11 10.54 11.94
CA PHE A 288 -16.15 11.27 12.76
C PHE A 288 -16.70 12.67 13.05
N GLY A 289 -16.46 13.19 14.25
CA GLY A 289 -16.98 14.48 14.64
C GLY A 289 -16.29 15.02 15.89
N SER A 290 -16.66 16.22 16.27
CA SER A 290 -16.20 16.89 17.48
C SER A 290 -17.39 17.28 18.37
N TYR A 291 -17.12 17.48 19.64
CA TYR A 291 -18.06 18.05 20.59
C TYR A 291 -17.33 19.01 21.51
N THR A 292 -18.05 19.96 22.06
CA THR A 292 -17.55 20.88 23.09
C THR A 292 -17.96 20.37 24.46
N GLY A 293 -17.01 20.16 25.34
CA GLY A 293 -17.29 19.79 26.72
C GLY A 293 -18.06 20.92 27.41
N ASN A 294 -19.10 20.57 28.19
CA ASN A 294 -19.93 21.52 28.92
C ASN A 294 -19.45 21.82 30.36
N GLY A 295 -18.34 21.18 30.76
CA GLY A 295 -17.72 21.35 32.08
C GLY A 295 -18.41 20.58 33.24
N ASN A 296 -19.36 19.65 32.93
CA ASN A 296 -20.02 18.78 33.90
C ASN A 296 -19.41 17.36 33.86
#